data_57702d7c28ae1ba007d002062591bac2
#
_entry.id   57702d7c28ae1ba007d002062591bac2
#
_cell.length_a   1.000
_cell.length_b   1.000
_cell.length_c   1.000
_cell.angle_alpha   90.00
_cell.angle_beta   90.00
_cell.angle_gamma   90.00
#
_symmetry.space_group_name_H-M   'P 1'
#
loop_
_entity.id
_entity.type
_entity.pdbx_description
1 polymer ?
#
loop_
_entity_poly.entity_id
_entity_poly.type
_entity_poly.pdbx_seq_one_letter_code
_entity_poly.pdbx_strand_id
1 'polypeptide(L)'
;SVYDAKKLADAGKSATEIKEILEAMKFESTIYIMVDTLEYLKKGGRITPAAAAIGSLLKIKPVLQIRGEKLDSFAKARTVKQAKQIMMDAIAKDMDEVLHDPTGENTIIAMAHTQNEEEIAKFKAEVEERFPGHDIFVDPLSLVVSSHIGPGALAVTCTKKLTSF
;
A
#
# COMPACT_ATOMS: atom_id res chain seq x y z
N SER A 1 -5.46 -4.68 -9.50
CA SER A 1 -5.41 -5.92 -10.35
C SER A 1 -6.80 -6.49 -10.71
N VAL A 2 -7.84 -6.46 -9.85
CA VAL A 2 -9.18 -6.97 -10.24
C VAL A 2 -9.78 -6.14 -11.39
N TYR A 3 -9.73 -4.82 -11.31
CA TYR A 3 -10.18 -3.93 -12.38
C TYR A 3 -9.35 -4.10 -13.67
N ASP A 4 -8.05 -4.36 -13.54
CA ASP A 4 -7.17 -4.60 -14.70
C ASP A 4 -7.50 -5.94 -15.36
N ALA A 5 -7.72 -7.00 -14.55
CA ALA A 5 -8.20 -8.27 -15.05
C ALA A 5 -9.51 -8.13 -15.83
N LYS A 6 -10.46 -7.34 -15.31
CA LYS A 6 -11.72 -7.06 -16.02
C LYS A 6 -11.47 -6.34 -17.35
N LYS A 7 -10.65 -5.27 -17.36
CA LYS A 7 -10.32 -4.55 -18.60
C LYS A 7 -9.71 -5.46 -19.66
N LEU A 8 -8.79 -6.33 -19.24
CA LEU A 8 -8.16 -7.30 -20.14
C LEU A 8 -9.17 -8.33 -20.68
N ALA A 9 -10.08 -8.81 -19.83
CA ALA A 9 -11.14 -9.72 -20.25
C ALA A 9 -12.12 -9.05 -21.23
N ASP A 10 -12.51 -7.80 -20.96
CA ASP A 10 -13.39 -7.00 -21.85
C ASP A 10 -12.69 -6.74 -23.21
N ALA A 11 -11.36 -6.68 -23.24
CA ALA A 11 -10.54 -6.59 -24.46
C ALA A 11 -10.32 -7.93 -25.17
N GLY A 12 -10.93 -9.02 -24.70
CA GLY A 12 -10.87 -10.34 -25.32
C GLY A 12 -9.66 -11.18 -24.97
N LYS A 13 -8.87 -10.80 -23.96
CA LYS A 13 -7.74 -11.61 -23.49
C LYS A 13 -8.22 -12.89 -22.81
N SER A 14 -7.52 -13.98 -23.06
CA SER A 14 -7.73 -15.25 -22.37
C SER A 14 -7.29 -15.19 -20.91
N ALA A 15 -7.79 -16.10 -20.08
CA ALA A 15 -7.39 -16.20 -18.66
C ALA A 15 -5.88 -16.39 -18.49
N THR A 16 -5.22 -17.10 -19.41
CA THR A 16 -3.77 -17.31 -19.39
C THR A 16 -3.01 -16.01 -19.65
N GLU A 17 -3.38 -15.26 -20.71
CA GLU A 17 -2.79 -13.95 -21.01
C GLU A 17 -2.99 -12.95 -19.87
N ILE A 18 -4.20 -12.92 -19.28
CA ILE A 18 -4.50 -12.05 -18.13
C ILE A 18 -3.58 -12.37 -16.96
N LYS A 19 -3.42 -13.66 -16.64
CA LYS A 19 -2.52 -14.10 -15.58
C LYS A 19 -1.09 -13.65 -15.84
N GLU A 20 -0.55 -13.89 -17.03
CA GLU A 20 0.81 -13.53 -17.40
C GLU A 20 1.06 -12.03 -17.30
N ILE A 21 0.13 -11.21 -17.81
CA ILE A 21 0.21 -9.74 -17.71
C ILE A 21 0.22 -9.27 -16.25
N LEU A 22 -0.72 -9.76 -15.45
CA LEU A 22 -0.82 -9.32 -14.04
C LEU A 22 0.35 -9.82 -13.19
N GLU A 23 0.89 -10.99 -13.46
CA GLU A 23 2.09 -11.49 -12.79
C GLU A 23 3.35 -10.70 -13.17
N ALA A 24 3.47 -10.27 -14.40
CA ALA A 24 4.56 -9.38 -14.83
C ALA A 24 4.49 -8.01 -14.12
N MET A 25 3.28 -7.49 -13.89
CA MET A 25 3.05 -6.19 -13.27
C MET A 25 3.15 -6.20 -11.73
N LYS A 26 3.26 -7.34 -11.07
CA LYS A 26 3.18 -7.42 -9.59
C LYS A 26 4.24 -6.59 -8.86
N PHE A 27 5.39 -6.33 -9.47
CA PHE A 27 6.45 -5.50 -8.92
C PHE A 27 6.32 -4.01 -9.27
N GLU A 28 5.37 -3.66 -10.14
CA GLU A 28 4.99 -2.28 -10.47
C GLU A 28 3.87 -1.76 -9.54
N SER A 29 3.77 -2.34 -8.36
CA SER A 29 2.86 -1.92 -7.28
C SER A 29 3.54 -2.06 -5.94
N THR A 30 3.43 -1.03 -5.12
CA THR A 30 3.95 -1.03 -3.75
C THR A 30 2.88 -0.54 -2.79
N ILE A 31 2.79 -1.18 -1.64
CA ILE A 31 1.90 -0.80 -0.53
C ILE A 31 2.79 -0.46 0.67
N TYR A 32 2.56 0.69 1.26
CA TYR A 32 3.10 1.07 2.57
C TYR A 32 1.97 1.12 3.57
N ILE A 33 2.19 0.51 4.73
CA ILE A 33 1.17 0.43 5.77
C ILE A 33 1.77 0.72 7.14
N MET A 34 1.28 1.76 7.80
CA MET A 34 1.52 1.99 9.21
C MET A 34 0.53 1.15 10.02
N VAL A 35 1.03 0.41 10.99
CA VAL A 35 0.21 -0.34 11.94
C VAL A 35 0.36 0.23 13.35
N ASP A 36 -0.69 0.13 14.14
CA ASP A 36 -0.68 0.59 15.52
C ASP A 36 0.15 -0.32 16.43
N THR A 37 0.08 -1.62 16.16
CA THR A 37 0.83 -2.67 16.85
C THR A 37 1.14 -3.84 15.92
N LEU A 38 2.21 -4.57 16.21
CA LEU A 38 2.56 -5.81 15.48
C LEU A 38 1.93 -7.07 16.09
N GLU A 39 1.15 -6.95 17.18
CA GLU A 39 0.59 -8.11 17.88
C GLU A 39 -0.31 -8.97 17.00
N TYR A 40 -1.19 -8.34 16.21
CA TYR A 40 -2.11 -9.06 15.33
C TYR A 40 -1.36 -9.82 14.23
N LEU A 41 -0.37 -9.19 13.61
CA LEU A 41 0.49 -9.82 12.61
C LEU A 41 1.30 -10.99 13.18
N LYS A 42 1.80 -10.86 14.42
CA LYS A 42 2.48 -11.95 15.13
C LYS A 42 1.53 -13.12 15.40
N LYS A 43 0.36 -12.85 15.97
CA LYS A 43 -0.65 -13.89 16.26
C LYS A 43 -1.12 -14.57 14.99
N GLY A 44 -1.25 -13.82 13.90
CA GLY A 44 -1.66 -14.33 12.58
C GLY A 44 -0.57 -15.04 11.79
N GLY A 45 0.68 -15.03 12.25
CA GLY A 45 1.82 -15.61 11.52
C GLY A 45 2.12 -14.91 10.18
N ARG A 46 1.74 -13.63 10.03
CA ARG A 46 1.90 -12.83 8.80
C ARG A 46 3.04 -11.82 8.88
N ILE A 47 4.02 -12.08 9.74
CA ILE A 47 5.16 -11.19 9.93
C ILE A 47 6.47 -11.97 9.75
N THR A 48 7.42 -11.36 9.03
CA THR A 48 8.77 -11.93 8.93
C THR A 48 9.51 -11.84 10.28
N PRO A 49 10.50 -12.71 10.54
CA PRO A 49 11.34 -12.60 11.76
C PRO A 49 11.99 -11.23 11.92
N ALA A 50 12.41 -10.60 10.82
CA ALA A 50 13.00 -9.27 10.81
C ALA A 50 12.01 -8.20 11.26
N ALA A 51 10.79 -8.23 10.75
CA ALA A 51 9.72 -7.32 11.17
C ALA A 51 9.25 -7.62 12.60
N ALA A 52 9.23 -8.89 13.03
CA ALA A 52 8.90 -9.27 14.42
C ALA A 52 9.88 -8.71 15.45
N ALA A 53 11.16 -8.58 15.12
CA ALA A 53 12.19 -7.99 16.00
C ALA A 53 11.93 -6.51 16.32
N ILE A 54 11.19 -5.79 15.47
CA ILE A 54 10.79 -4.40 15.70
C ILE A 54 9.75 -4.29 16.83
N GLY A 55 8.91 -5.29 16.98
CA GLY A 55 7.75 -5.24 17.90
C GLY A 55 8.08 -5.26 19.40
N SER A 56 9.35 -5.36 19.77
CA SER A 56 9.79 -5.25 21.18
C SER A 56 9.99 -3.79 21.65
N LEU A 57 9.90 -2.82 20.76
CA LEU A 57 10.07 -1.40 21.06
C LEU A 57 8.71 -0.77 21.41
N LEU A 58 8.54 -0.39 22.68
CA LEU A 58 7.39 0.38 23.14
C LEU A 58 7.31 1.74 22.44
N LYS A 59 6.11 2.16 22.09
CA LYS A 59 5.80 3.50 21.55
C LYS A 59 6.36 3.79 20.15
N ILE A 60 6.39 2.81 19.26
CA ILE A 60 6.65 3.05 17.83
C ILE A 60 5.39 2.84 16.98
N LYS A 61 5.39 3.45 15.82
CA LYS A 61 4.43 3.23 14.73
C LYS A 61 5.19 2.56 13.56
N PRO A 62 5.19 1.23 13.49
CA PRO A 62 5.90 0.54 12.42
C PRO A 62 5.28 0.88 11.06
N VAL A 63 6.13 1.13 10.07
CA VAL A 63 5.74 1.19 8.67
C VAL A 63 6.27 -0.07 7.99
N LEU A 64 5.36 -0.82 7.39
CA LEU A 64 5.63 -2.04 6.66
C LEU A 64 5.46 -1.80 5.16
N GLN A 65 6.05 -2.65 4.34
CA GLN A 65 5.98 -2.59 2.90
C GLN A 65 5.53 -3.94 2.33
N ILE A 66 4.70 -3.89 1.30
CA ILE A 66 4.46 -5.04 0.42
C ILE A 66 4.90 -4.63 -0.98
N ARG A 67 5.89 -5.36 -1.52
CA ARG A 67 6.27 -5.29 -2.93
C ARG A 67 6.41 -6.71 -3.46
N GLY A 68 5.59 -7.05 -4.46
CA GLY A 68 5.48 -8.44 -4.93
C GLY A 68 4.75 -9.32 -3.93
N GLU A 69 5.46 -10.13 -3.14
CA GLU A 69 4.83 -11.23 -2.39
C GLU A 69 4.92 -11.12 -0.86
N LYS A 70 5.79 -10.27 -0.31
CA LYS A 70 6.10 -10.28 1.13
C LYS A 70 5.71 -8.97 1.80
N LEU A 71 5.14 -9.13 3.00
CA LEU A 71 5.00 -8.05 3.98
C LEU A 71 6.29 -7.98 4.81
N ASP A 72 7.03 -6.91 4.66
CA ASP A 72 8.32 -6.73 5.33
C ASP A 72 8.38 -5.40 6.07
N SER A 73 9.39 -5.28 6.93
CA SER A 73 9.66 -4.04 7.65
C SER A 73 10.25 -3.00 6.71
N PHE A 74 9.69 -1.79 6.72
CA PHE A 74 10.21 -0.67 5.94
C PHE A 74 10.87 0.40 6.83
N ALA A 75 10.13 0.93 7.80
CA ALA A 75 10.62 1.99 8.67
C ALA A 75 10.01 1.94 10.07
N LYS A 76 10.60 2.71 10.98
CA LYS A 76 10.12 2.92 12.35
C LYS A 76 9.81 4.39 12.54
N ALA A 77 8.55 4.72 12.76
CA ALA A 77 8.13 6.05 13.15
C ALA A 77 7.84 6.10 14.67
N ARG A 78 7.89 7.28 15.24
CA ARG A 78 7.51 7.51 16.64
C ARG A 78 6.10 8.09 16.75
N THR A 79 5.60 8.70 15.69
CA THR A 79 4.28 9.33 15.64
C THR A 79 3.57 8.97 14.32
N VAL A 80 2.24 9.07 14.32
CA VAL A 80 1.42 8.91 13.11
C VAL A 80 1.85 9.92 12.04
N LYS A 81 2.09 11.17 12.41
CA LYS A 81 2.57 12.21 11.49
C LYS A 81 3.88 11.83 10.81
N GLN A 82 4.85 11.31 11.57
CA GLN A 82 6.12 10.84 11.00
C GLN A 82 5.91 9.64 10.08
N ALA A 83 5.03 8.69 10.43
CA ALA A 83 4.72 7.54 9.60
C ALA A 83 4.10 7.96 8.26
N LYS A 84 3.13 8.88 8.28
CA LYS A 84 2.52 9.44 7.06
C LYS A 84 3.56 10.07 6.15
N GLN A 85 4.45 10.90 6.71
CA GLN A 85 5.53 11.53 5.93
C GLN A 85 6.44 10.48 5.28
N ILE A 86 6.88 9.47 6.05
CA ILE A 86 7.71 8.36 5.54
C ILE A 86 7.01 7.64 4.38
N MET A 87 5.71 7.36 4.51
CA MET A 87 4.94 6.68 3.47
C MET A 87 4.80 7.55 2.20
N MET A 88 4.53 8.85 2.34
CA MET A 88 4.46 9.77 1.19
C MET A 88 5.81 9.91 0.46
N ASP A 89 6.91 10.02 1.21
CA ASP A 89 8.25 10.10 0.63
C ASP A 89 8.63 8.80 -0.10
N ALA A 90 8.20 7.65 0.45
CA ALA A 90 8.40 6.35 -0.18
C ALA A 90 7.59 6.20 -1.49
N ILE A 91 6.33 6.68 -1.52
CA ILE A 91 5.51 6.73 -2.74
C ILE A 91 6.16 7.61 -3.79
N ALA A 92 6.60 8.82 -3.44
CA ALA A 92 7.28 9.72 -4.37
C ALA A 92 8.54 9.07 -4.99
N LYS A 93 9.33 8.40 -4.15
CA LYS A 93 10.51 7.66 -4.59
C LYS A 93 10.16 6.49 -5.52
N ASP A 94 9.11 5.73 -5.18
CA ASP A 94 8.70 4.61 -6.03
C ASP A 94 8.15 5.07 -7.38
N MET A 95 7.42 6.17 -7.42
CA MET A 95 6.96 6.77 -8.68
C MET A 95 8.13 7.09 -9.61
N ASP A 96 9.21 7.66 -9.08
CA ASP A 96 10.41 7.99 -9.86
C ASP A 96 11.26 6.76 -10.20
N GLU A 97 11.71 6.02 -9.17
CA GLU A 97 12.74 4.99 -9.32
C GLU A 97 12.21 3.63 -9.79
N VAL A 98 10.95 3.29 -9.46
CA VAL A 98 10.37 1.97 -9.73
C VAL A 98 9.37 2.00 -10.87
N LEU A 99 8.45 2.96 -10.86
CA LEU A 99 7.44 3.09 -11.89
C LEU A 99 7.94 3.90 -13.10
N HIS A 100 9.06 4.61 -12.94
CA HIS A 100 9.63 5.52 -13.95
C HIS A 100 8.61 6.56 -14.43
N ASP A 101 7.82 7.08 -13.49
CA ASP A 101 6.73 8.02 -13.70
C ASP A 101 6.77 9.15 -12.66
N PRO A 102 7.81 10.01 -12.69
CA PRO A 102 7.99 11.06 -11.69
C PRO A 102 6.86 12.10 -11.69
N THR A 103 6.11 12.23 -12.79
CA THR A 103 4.94 13.11 -12.86
C THR A 103 3.67 12.46 -12.31
N GLY A 104 3.63 11.14 -12.20
CA GLY A 104 2.49 10.37 -11.72
C GLY A 104 1.34 10.20 -12.71
N GLU A 105 1.50 10.63 -13.96
CA GLU A 105 0.44 10.54 -14.99
C GLU A 105 -0.03 9.11 -15.23
N ASN A 106 0.88 8.13 -15.12
CA ASN A 106 0.61 6.71 -15.29
C ASN A 106 0.56 5.94 -13.97
N THR A 107 0.43 6.64 -12.85
CA THR A 107 0.36 6.04 -11.50
C THR A 107 -1.05 6.18 -10.94
N ILE A 108 -1.52 5.13 -10.27
CA ILE A 108 -2.72 5.14 -9.43
C ILE A 108 -2.24 5.21 -7.99
N ILE A 109 -2.76 6.17 -7.22
CA ILE A 109 -2.60 6.22 -5.77
C ILE A 109 -3.91 5.79 -5.13
N ALA A 110 -3.84 4.83 -4.21
CA ALA A 110 -5.00 4.41 -3.44
C ALA A 110 -4.63 4.30 -1.95
N MET A 111 -5.62 4.40 -1.10
CA MET A 111 -5.44 4.39 0.35
C MET A 111 -6.42 3.42 1.01
N ALA A 112 -6.03 2.91 2.16
CA ALA A 112 -6.90 2.06 2.96
C ALA A 112 -6.66 2.26 4.46
N HIS A 113 -7.63 1.82 5.27
CA HIS A 113 -7.53 1.92 6.72
C HIS A 113 -8.24 0.76 7.43
N THR A 114 -7.97 0.60 8.72
CA THR A 114 -8.74 -0.29 9.60
C THR A 114 -9.29 0.53 10.77
N GLN A 115 -10.63 0.74 10.79
CA GLN A 115 -11.32 1.47 11.87
C GLN A 115 -10.61 2.80 12.24
N ASN A 116 -10.29 3.62 11.23
CA ASN A 116 -9.52 4.86 11.42
C ASN A 116 -9.96 5.94 10.43
N GLU A 117 -11.28 6.15 10.35
CA GLU A 117 -11.94 7.02 9.37
C GLU A 117 -11.48 8.47 9.48
N GLU A 118 -11.33 8.97 10.71
CA GLU A 118 -10.92 10.36 10.93
C GLU A 118 -9.48 10.61 10.47
N GLU A 119 -8.56 9.72 10.81
CA GLU A 119 -7.15 9.92 10.47
C GLU A 119 -6.86 9.65 8.99
N ILE A 120 -7.59 8.69 8.36
CA ILE A 120 -7.42 8.46 6.92
C ILE A 120 -7.95 9.65 6.11
N ALA A 121 -9.01 10.33 6.55
CA ALA A 121 -9.51 11.54 5.90
C ALA A 121 -8.47 12.67 5.93
N LYS A 122 -7.80 12.88 7.08
CA LYS A 122 -6.68 13.84 7.20
C LYS A 122 -5.52 13.43 6.30
N PHE A 123 -5.17 12.15 6.32
CA PHE A 123 -4.07 11.64 5.50
C PHE A 123 -4.36 11.74 4.01
N LYS A 124 -5.62 11.52 3.58
CA LYS A 124 -6.03 11.74 2.20
C LYS A 124 -5.76 13.17 1.75
N ALA A 125 -6.14 14.16 2.54
CA ALA A 125 -5.91 15.57 2.22
C ALA A 125 -4.40 15.89 2.07
N GLU A 126 -3.55 15.32 2.95
CA GLU A 126 -2.09 15.47 2.85
C GLU A 126 -1.52 14.81 1.58
N VAL A 127 -2.07 13.65 1.18
CA VAL A 127 -1.67 12.95 -0.05
C VAL A 127 -2.13 13.71 -1.29
N GLU A 128 -3.36 14.25 -1.29
CA GLU A 128 -3.88 15.09 -2.39
C GLU A 128 -3.06 16.37 -2.59
N GLU A 129 -2.62 17.00 -1.49
CA GLU A 129 -1.73 18.17 -1.55
C GLU A 129 -0.35 17.80 -2.10
N ARG A 130 0.20 16.66 -1.70
CA ARG A 130 1.53 16.20 -2.11
C ARG A 130 1.57 15.69 -3.56
N PHE A 131 0.48 15.08 -4.03
CA PHE A 131 0.35 14.46 -5.34
C PHE A 131 -0.90 15.00 -6.06
N PRO A 132 -0.87 16.28 -6.52
CA PRO A 132 -2.03 16.89 -7.15
C PRO A 132 -2.38 16.21 -8.48
N GLY A 133 -3.67 16.18 -8.81
CA GLY A 133 -4.16 15.60 -10.07
C GLY A 133 -4.45 14.10 -10.02
N HIS A 134 -4.20 13.43 -8.89
CA HIS A 134 -4.58 12.03 -8.69
C HIS A 134 -6.00 11.93 -8.11
N ASP A 135 -6.79 11.03 -8.68
CA ASP A 135 -8.07 10.60 -8.07
C ASP A 135 -7.76 9.53 -7.02
N ILE A 136 -7.75 9.94 -5.74
CA ILE A 136 -7.31 9.08 -4.64
C ILE A 136 -8.47 8.29 -4.08
N PHE A 137 -8.40 7.00 -4.28
CA PHE A 137 -9.33 6.01 -3.76
C PHE A 137 -9.07 5.74 -2.27
N VAL A 138 -10.11 5.67 -1.46
CA VAL A 138 -10.01 5.28 -0.05
C VAL A 138 -11.07 4.24 0.28
N ASP A 139 -10.63 3.08 0.76
CA ASP A 139 -11.52 2.00 1.21
C ASP A 139 -11.10 1.44 2.59
N PRO A 140 -12.05 0.99 3.41
CA PRO A 140 -11.72 0.18 4.58
C PRO A 140 -11.16 -1.18 4.14
N LEU A 141 -10.14 -1.66 4.84
CA LEU A 141 -9.64 -3.02 4.61
C LEU A 141 -10.69 -4.06 5.01
N SER A 142 -10.77 -5.14 4.24
CA SER A 142 -11.71 -6.22 4.51
C SER A 142 -11.51 -6.82 5.91
N LEU A 143 -12.55 -7.44 6.47
CA LEU A 143 -12.49 -8.08 7.81
C LEU A 143 -11.33 -9.08 7.91
N VAL A 144 -11.09 -9.86 6.85
CA VAL A 144 -9.98 -10.83 6.81
C VAL A 144 -8.63 -10.15 6.98
N VAL A 145 -8.37 -9.08 6.24
CA VAL A 145 -7.12 -8.32 6.34
C VAL A 145 -7.03 -7.60 7.69
N SER A 146 -8.13 -6.96 8.11
CA SER A 146 -8.20 -6.22 9.38
C SER A 146 -7.92 -7.11 10.60
N SER A 147 -8.35 -8.38 10.60
CA SER A 147 -8.07 -9.32 11.68
C SER A 147 -6.58 -9.66 11.85
N HIS A 148 -5.79 -9.52 10.78
CA HIS A 148 -4.33 -9.72 10.83
C HIS A 148 -3.55 -8.45 11.12
N ILE A 149 -4.06 -7.29 10.73
CA ILE A 149 -3.38 -6.00 10.86
C ILE A 149 -3.75 -5.31 12.17
N GLY A 150 -4.98 -5.51 12.63
CA GLY A 150 -5.56 -4.81 13.79
C GLY A 150 -6.14 -3.45 13.43
N PRO A 151 -6.83 -2.81 14.38
CA PRO A 151 -7.40 -1.47 14.20
C PRO A 151 -6.32 -0.39 14.14
N GLY A 152 -6.67 0.77 13.60
CA GLY A 152 -5.82 1.95 13.58
C GLY A 152 -4.79 2.02 12.45
N ALA A 153 -4.76 1.04 11.55
CA ALA A 153 -3.82 1.05 10.42
C ALA A 153 -4.20 2.10 9.37
N LEU A 154 -3.17 2.64 8.72
CA LEU A 154 -3.25 3.53 7.56
C LEU A 154 -2.35 2.99 6.46
N ALA A 155 -2.87 2.87 5.26
CA ALA A 155 -2.12 2.41 4.10
C ALA A 155 -2.21 3.38 2.94
N VAL A 156 -1.13 3.45 2.16
CA VAL A 156 -1.09 4.12 0.86
C VAL A 156 -0.34 3.24 -0.12
N THR A 157 -0.79 3.21 -1.36
CA THR A 157 -0.20 2.41 -2.43
C THR A 157 0.01 3.26 -3.67
N CYS A 158 1.06 2.95 -4.43
CA CYS A 158 1.20 3.39 -5.80
C CYS A 158 1.28 2.17 -6.72
N THR A 159 0.59 2.26 -7.85
CA THR A 159 0.51 1.18 -8.83
C THR A 159 0.53 1.78 -10.23
N LYS A 160 1.33 1.21 -11.11
CA LYS A 160 1.36 1.60 -12.51
C LYS A 160 0.01 1.32 -13.19
N LYS A 161 -0.48 2.29 -13.95
CA LYS A 161 -1.69 2.10 -14.76
C LYS A 161 -1.45 1.09 -15.87
N LEU A 162 -2.41 0.22 -16.08
CA LEU A 162 -2.46 -0.58 -17.29
C LEU A 162 -2.89 0.30 -18.48
N THR A 163 -1.96 0.65 -19.36
CA THR A 163 -2.15 1.63 -20.44
C THR A 163 -2.28 1.01 -21.83
N SER A 164 -1.77 -0.24 -22.02
CA SER A 164 -1.84 -0.95 -23.32
C SER A 164 -1.94 -2.44 -23.11
N PHE A 165 -2.76 -3.10 -23.94
CA PHE A 165 -2.98 -4.56 -23.93
C PHE A 165 -3.55 -5.09 -25.25
#